data_4987b7f53044972911cfcb5d1b276c14
#
_entry.id   4987b7f53044972911cfcb5d1b276c14
#
_cell.length_a   1.000
_cell.length_b   1.000
_cell.length_c   1.000
_cell.angle_alpha   90.00
_cell.angle_beta   90.00
_cell.angle_gamma   90.00
#
_symmetry.space_group_name_H-M   'P 1'
#
loop_
_entity.id
_entity.type
_entity.pdbx_description
1 polymer ?
#
loop_
_entity_poly.entity_id
_entity_poly.type
_entity_poly.pdbx_seq_one_letter_code
_entity_poly.pdbx_strand_id
1 'polypeptide(L)'
;MLRSRRNLPCRMRAVDLIRKKRDSAELSREEIDFLISGYTSGEIPDYQMAAWLMAVWIRGLNRSEIASLTESMLCSGELLDLSGLPGKKVDKHSTGGVGDKTSLILAPIVAAGGLIVPMISGRGLGHTGGTLDKLESIPGFNVNLPLEVFRHVLRECGMGLIGQTAEIAPADKKIYALRDATSTVENIGLICASIMSKKLAEGIDALVLDVKTGSGAFMKSEEDSVRLAEVMVETGQRMGKRVVALITDMDQPLGRMAGHSNEVIECIEVLSGRGPADLRELSIELSAWMFFLGDRTKSVEEGRARAETMIVTGQAKEKFKQGIRLQGGDERVVDDSQLLPKARSHADVISSSFGFVTATNCEDFGTALAMLGGGREKKEDSIDHAVGLEFHKRIGDHVEKDEPLVTIHYNSGAKLAEAKGLIAESYEIGEAAPSGKRPLIRRILGG
;
A
#
# COMPACT_ATOMS: atom_id res chain seq x y z
N MET A 1 54.18 -27.48 27.49
CA MET A 1 54.00 -26.76 26.21
C MET A 1 52.57 -26.98 25.72
N LEU A 2 51.65 -26.13 26.10
CA LEU A 2 50.25 -26.12 25.61
C LEU A 2 50.26 -25.25 24.34
N ARG A 3 50.03 -25.89 23.17
CA ARG A 3 49.85 -25.19 21.90
C ARG A 3 48.53 -24.39 21.95
N SER A 4 48.65 -23.08 21.88
CA SER A 4 47.51 -22.19 21.68
C SER A 4 46.76 -22.60 20.39
N ARG A 5 45.54 -23.08 20.53
CA ARG A 5 44.65 -23.21 19.39
C ARG A 5 44.40 -21.79 18.86
N ARG A 6 44.99 -21.46 17.72
CA ARG A 6 44.60 -20.28 16.93
C ARG A 6 43.14 -20.40 16.69
N ASN A 7 42.35 -19.46 17.20
CA ASN A 7 40.94 -19.27 16.83
C ASN A 7 40.90 -18.96 15.33
N LEU A 8 40.66 -19.98 14.51
CA LEU A 8 40.17 -19.76 13.16
C LEU A 8 38.84 -19.02 13.31
N PRO A 9 38.56 -17.94 12.54
CA PRO A 9 37.24 -17.30 12.59
C PRO A 9 36.21 -18.37 12.32
N CYS A 10 35.27 -18.53 13.25
CA CYS A 10 34.17 -19.49 13.11
C CYS A 10 33.43 -19.10 11.83
N ARG A 11 33.49 -19.96 10.79
CA ARG A 11 32.82 -19.71 9.52
C ARG A 11 31.32 -19.68 9.82
N MET A 12 30.66 -18.52 9.69
CA MET A 12 29.21 -18.39 9.84
C MET A 12 28.49 -19.36 8.91
N ARG A 13 27.48 -20.04 9.42
CA ARG A 13 26.62 -20.95 8.65
C ARG A 13 25.16 -20.61 8.92
N ALA A 14 24.35 -20.60 7.89
CA ALA A 14 22.92 -20.29 8.01
C ALA A 14 22.21 -21.18 9.05
N VAL A 15 22.56 -22.48 9.13
CA VAL A 15 21.96 -23.41 10.08
C VAL A 15 22.21 -23.02 11.55
N ASP A 16 23.37 -22.42 11.86
CA ASP A 16 23.65 -21.98 13.23
C ASP A 16 22.86 -20.73 13.59
N LEU A 17 22.64 -19.82 12.64
CA LEU A 17 21.83 -18.60 12.81
C LEU A 17 20.34 -18.94 12.90
N ILE A 18 19.86 -19.92 12.13
CA ILE A 18 18.49 -20.47 12.26
C ILE A 18 18.29 -21.02 13.68
N ARG A 19 19.25 -21.85 14.19
CA ARG A 19 19.18 -22.39 15.55
C ARG A 19 19.19 -21.29 16.59
N LYS A 20 20.09 -20.31 16.43
CA LYS A 20 20.19 -19.16 17.33
C LYS A 20 18.85 -18.40 17.44
N LYS A 21 18.20 -18.11 16.30
CA LYS A 21 16.89 -17.44 16.29
C LYS A 21 15.75 -18.33 16.83
N ARG A 22 15.74 -19.60 16.46
CA ARG A 22 14.78 -20.59 17.00
C ARG A 22 14.80 -20.63 18.52
N ASP A 23 15.98 -20.55 19.12
CA ASP A 23 16.21 -20.63 20.56
C ASP A 23 16.09 -19.24 21.25
N SER A 24 15.49 -18.25 20.57
CA SER A 24 15.17 -16.92 21.06
C SER A 24 16.39 -15.99 21.28
N ALA A 25 17.56 -16.34 20.76
CA ALA A 25 18.70 -15.45 20.84
C ALA A 25 18.68 -14.39 19.74
N GLU A 26 19.22 -13.21 20.05
CA GLU A 26 19.31 -12.09 19.11
C GLU A 26 20.41 -12.31 18.08
N LEU A 27 20.17 -11.91 16.85
CA LEU A 27 21.16 -11.90 15.78
C LEU A 27 21.86 -10.52 15.73
N SER A 28 23.19 -10.56 15.56
CA SER A 28 23.94 -9.34 15.30
C SER A 28 23.69 -8.82 13.87
N ARG A 29 24.11 -7.58 13.62
CA ARG A 29 24.07 -6.99 12.27
C ARG A 29 24.80 -7.86 11.24
N GLU A 30 26.00 -8.29 11.54
CA GLU A 30 26.83 -9.11 10.66
C GLU A 30 26.19 -10.46 10.36
N GLU A 31 25.48 -11.04 11.34
CA GLU A 31 24.74 -12.29 11.16
C GLU A 31 23.52 -12.11 10.23
N ILE A 32 22.81 -10.99 10.34
CA ILE A 32 21.70 -10.65 9.46
C ILE A 32 22.21 -10.34 8.05
N ASP A 33 23.29 -9.54 7.92
CA ASP A 33 23.93 -9.24 6.64
C ASP A 33 24.38 -10.52 5.92
N PHE A 34 24.95 -11.48 6.65
CA PHE A 34 25.34 -12.78 6.10
C PHE A 34 24.12 -13.56 5.55
N LEU A 35 23.02 -13.61 6.29
CA LEU A 35 21.80 -14.30 5.85
C LEU A 35 21.21 -13.65 4.59
N ILE A 36 21.07 -12.33 4.59
CA ILE A 36 20.43 -11.60 3.50
C ILE A 36 21.28 -11.60 2.23
N SER A 37 22.58 -11.33 2.34
CA SER A 37 23.50 -11.36 1.20
C SER A 37 23.65 -12.78 0.63
N GLY A 38 23.83 -13.78 1.47
CA GLY A 38 23.92 -15.18 1.04
C GLY A 38 22.63 -15.70 0.41
N TYR A 39 21.47 -15.27 0.88
CA TYR A 39 20.20 -15.62 0.25
C TYR A 39 20.01 -14.89 -1.09
N THR A 40 20.37 -13.63 -1.15
CA THR A 40 20.24 -12.82 -2.38
C THR A 40 21.14 -13.36 -3.48
N SER A 41 22.39 -13.74 -3.14
CA SER A 41 23.35 -14.36 -4.08
C SER A 41 23.02 -15.81 -4.49
N GLY A 42 22.12 -16.48 -3.73
CA GLY A 42 21.77 -17.89 -3.95
C GLY A 42 22.70 -18.89 -3.23
N GLU A 43 23.62 -18.44 -2.38
CA GLU A 43 24.47 -19.32 -1.55
C GLU A 43 23.66 -19.97 -0.42
N ILE A 44 22.64 -19.28 0.09
CA ILE A 44 21.68 -19.83 1.07
C ILE A 44 20.43 -20.26 0.32
N PRO A 45 20.06 -21.55 0.38
CA PRO A 45 18.89 -22.06 -0.33
C PRO A 45 17.56 -21.69 0.35
N ASP A 46 16.45 -21.74 -0.42
CA ASP A 46 15.11 -21.37 0.01
C ASP A 46 14.68 -22.08 1.30
N TYR A 47 14.95 -23.37 1.45
CA TYR A 47 14.56 -24.12 2.65
C TYR A 47 15.24 -23.65 3.93
N GLN A 48 16.47 -23.13 3.86
CA GLN A 48 17.14 -22.53 5.02
C GLN A 48 16.57 -21.16 5.34
N MET A 49 16.32 -20.33 4.32
CA MET A 49 15.70 -19.03 4.51
C MET A 49 14.27 -19.18 5.03
N ALA A 50 13.47 -20.13 4.51
CA ALA A 50 12.12 -20.43 5.02
C ALA A 50 12.14 -20.83 6.49
N ALA A 51 13.10 -21.66 6.91
CA ALA A 51 13.27 -22.06 8.31
C ALA A 51 13.61 -20.85 9.20
N TRP A 52 14.46 -19.93 8.72
CA TRP A 52 14.78 -18.70 9.45
C TRP A 52 13.58 -17.77 9.54
N LEU A 53 12.86 -17.56 8.45
CA LEU A 53 11.62 -16.74 8.39
C LEU A 53 10.55 -17.27 9.34
N MET A 54 10.35 -18.59 9.42
CA MET A 54 9.43 -19.20 10.36
C MET A 54 9.90 -19.03 11.81
N ALA A 55 11.21 -19.15 12.09
CA ALA A 55 11.76 -18.86 13.41
C ALA A 55 11.54 -17.38 13.80
N VAL A 56 11.70 -16.45 12.86
CA VAL A 56 11.40 -15.03 13.06
C VAL A 56 9.90 -14.82 13.28
N TRP A 57 9.03 -15.50 12.53
CA TRP A 57 7.58 -15.38 12.69
C TRP A 57 7.13 -15.76 14.11
N ILE A 58 7.69 -16.86 14.65
CA ILE A 58 7.34 -17.38 15.99
C ILE A 58 7.97 -16.55 17.10
N ARG A 59 9.23 -16.11 16.95
CA ARG A 59 10.01 -15.46 18.02
C ARG A 59 10.03 -13.94 17.96
N GLY A 60 9.65 -13.37 16.81
CA GLY A 60 9.77 -11.93 16.55
C GLY A 60 11.19 -11.48 16.28
N LEU A 61 11.33 -10.20 15.96
CA LEU A 61 12.60 -9.46 15.89
C LEU A 61 12.52 -8.29 16.87
N ASN A 62 13.63 -8.00 17.53
CA ASN A 62 13.74 -6.77 18.30
C ASN A 62 14.01 -5.56 17.38
N ARG A 63 13.97 -4.34 17.94
CA ARG A 63 14.16 -3.08 17.19
C ARG A 63 15.52 -3.00 16.45
N SER A 64 16.59 -3.55 17.04
CA SER A 64 17.92 -3.59 16.42
C SER A 64 17.98 -4.56 15.24
N GLU A 65 17.41 -5.75 15.40
CA GLU A 65 17.32 -6.75 14.34
C GLU A 65 16.50 -6.24 13.15
N ILE A 66 15.37 -5.54 13.42
CA ILE A 66 14.52 -4.94 12.36
C ILE A 66 15.30 -3.88 11.58
N ALA A 67 16.02 -3.00 12.29
CA ALA A 67 16.83 -1.98 11.63
C ALA A 67 17.94 -2.60 10.77
N SER A 68 18.65 -3.60 11.29
CA SER A 68 19.70 -4.34 10.57
C SER A 68 19.15 -5.07 9.35
N LEU A 69 18.00 -5.73 9.49
CA LEU A 69 17.32 -6.41 8.37
C LEU A 69 16.89 -5.41 7.29
N THR A 70 16.31 -4.28 7.69
CA THR A 70 15.91 -3.22 6.77
C THR A 70 17.12 -2.69 5.99
N GLU A 71 18.23 -2.42 6.68
CA GLU A 71 19.44 -1.90 6.05
C GLU A 71 20.09 -2.94 5.12
N SER A 72 20.16 -4.21 5.53
CA SER A 72 20.69 -5.29 4.67
C SER A 72 19.87 -5.47 3.40
N MET A 73 18.53 -5.40 3.51
CA MET A 73 17.63 -5.48 2.36
C MET A 73 17.75 -4.24 1.47
N LEU A 74 17.85 -3.04 2.05
CA LEU A 74 18.09 -1.79 1.35
C LEU A 74 19.39 -1.85 0.55
N CYS A 75 20.49 -2.26 1.19
CA CYS A 75 21.82 -2.32 0.58
C CYS A 75 22.00 -3.52 -0.39
N SER A 76 21.00 -4.39 -0.54
CA SER A 76 21.06 -5.49 -1.50
C SER A 76 20.94 -5.06 -2.96
N GLY A 77 20.51 -3.83 -3.23
CA GLY A 77 20.31 -3.27 -4.55
C GLY A 77 20.80 -1.84 -4.69
N GLU A 78 20.30 -1.18 -5.73
CA GLU A 78 20.65 0.21 -6.00
C GLU A 78 19.79 1.17 -5.18
N LEU A 79 20.40 2.27 -4.75
CA LEU A 79 19.69 3.43 -4.23
C LEU A 79 19.39 4.38 -5.39
N LEU A 80 18.14 4.79 -5.52
CA LEU A 80 17.76 5.74 -6.54
C LEU A 80 18.36 7.11 -6.22
N ASP A 81 19.38 7.52 -6.98
CA ASP A 81 19.95 8.85 -6.86
C ASP A 81 19.05 9.89 -7.52
N LEU A 82 18.44 10.72 -6.68
CA LEU A 82 17.59 11.85 -7.06
C LEU A 82 18.22 13.20 -6.67
N SER A 83 19.49 13.25 -6.31
CA SER A 83 20.20 14.46 -5.87
C SER A 83 20.21 15.54 -6.93
N GLY A 84 20.23 15.16 -8.21
CA GLY A 84 20.14 16.08 -9.35
C GLY A 84 18.76 16.70 -9.60
N LEU A 85 17.72 16.30 -8.84
CA LEU A 85 16.39 16.89 -8.95
C LEU A 85 16.20 17.97 -7.87
N PRO A 86 15.75 19.19 -8.23
CA PRO A 86 15.53 20.24 -7.25
C PRO A 86 14.33 19.94 -6.35
N GLY A 87 14.40 20.31 -5.08
CA GLY A 87 13.33 20.15 -4.10
C GLY A 87 13.38 18.85 -3.31
N LYS A 88 12.53 18.76 -2.30
CA LYS A 88 12.40 17.61 -1.40
C LYS A 88 11.64 16.47 -2.09
N LYS A 89 12.08 15.25 -1.82
CA LYS A 89 11.48 13.99 -2.28
C LYS A 89 10.69 13.42 -1.11
N VAL A 90 9.37 13.36 -1.26
CA VAL A 90 8.50 12.85 -0.20
C VAL A 90 7.58 11.80 -0.80
N ASP A 91 7.49 10.67 -0.14
CA ASP A 91 6.61 9.60 -0.60
C ASP A 91 5.59 9.20 0.46
N LYS A 92 4.61 8.43 0.04
CA LYS A 92 3.58 7.83 0.91
C LYS A 92 3.53 6.32 0.69
N HIS A 93 3.40 5.58 1.78
CA HIS A 93 3.11 4.15 1.72
C HIS A 93 1.83 3.83 2.48
N SER A 94 0.98 2.97 1.90
CA SER A 94 -0.17 2.38 2.58
C SER A 94 0.09 0.91 2.86
N THR A 95 -0.41 0.43 4.00
CA THR A 95 -0.41 -1.01 4.29
C THR A 95 -1.44 -1.79 3.48
N GLY A 96 -2.28 -1.09 2.69
CA GLY A 96 -3.26 -1.69 1.80
C GLY A 96 -4.63 -1.89 2.42
N GLY A 97 -5.65 -1.94 1.57
CA GLY A 97 -7.04 -2.13 1.95
C GLY A 97 -7.94 -2.16 0.72
N VAL A 98 -9.25 -2.22 0.95
CA VAL A 98 -10.27 -2.22 -0.10
C VAL A 98 -10.63 -0.79 -0.48
N GLY A 99 -10.54 -0.47 -1.77
CA GLY A 99 -10.81 0.89 -2.27
C GLY A 99 -9.72 1.92 -1.91
N ASP A 100 -8.54 1.49 -1.44
CA ASP A 100 -7.43 2.40 -1.16
C ASP A 100 -6.75 2.86 -2.45
N LYS A 101 -7.13 4.03 -2.89
CA LYS A 101 -6.66 4.72 -4.11
C LYS A 101 -5.98 6.06 -3.83
N THR A 102 -5.74 6.40 -2.56
CA THR A 102 -5.19 7.70 -2.14
C THR A 102 -3.91 8.08 -2.87
N SER A 103 -3.06 7.11 -3.24
CA SER A 103 -1.81 7.33 -3.97
C SER A 103 -2.01 8.05 -5.32
N LEU A 104 -3.08 7.72 -6.06
CA LEU A 104 -3.40 8.32 -7.35
C LEU A 104 -3.90 9.77 -7.20
N ILE A 105 -4.40 10.13 -6.02
CA ILE A 105 -4.92 11.46 -5.71
C ILE A 105 -3.84 12.35 -5.12
N LEU A 106 -3.13 11.84 -4.09
CA LEU A 106 -2.14 12.66 -3.38
C LEU A 106 -0.87 12.93 -4.20
N ALA A 107 -0.42 11.98 -5.05
CA ALA A 107 0.79 12.20 -5.83
C ALA A 107 0.69 13.43 -6.75
N PRO A 108 -0.38 13.61 -7.57
CA PRO A 108 -0.54 14.83 -8.35
C PRO A 108 -0.78 16.09 -7.50
N ILE A 109 -1.47 16.01 -6.37
CA ILE A 109 -1.65 17.14 -5.43
C ILE A 109 -0.28 17.63 -4.94
N VAL A 110 0.54 16.71 -4.46
CA VAL A 110 1.83 17.00 -3.84
C VAL A 110 2.84 17.48 -4.88
N ALA A 111 2.84 16.89 -6.07
CA ALA A 111 3.68 17.33 -7.19
C ALA A 111 3.27 18.71 -7.70
N ALA A 112 1.97 19.01 -7.85
CA ALA A 112 1.47 20.34 -8.18
C ALA A 112 1.88 21.37 -7.13
N GLY A 113 1.95 20.97 -5.86
CA GLY A 113 2.44 21.78 -4.74
C GLY A 113 3.97 21.92 -4.69
N GLY A 114 4.73 21.37 -5.65
CA GLY A 114 6.17 21.62 -5.83
C GLY A 114 7.09 20.68 -5.04
N LEU A 115 6.62 19.51 -4.61
CA LEU A 115 7.45 18.41 -4.12
C LEU A 115 7.67 17.37 -5.21
N ILE A 116 8.61 16.46 -4.99
CA ILE A 116 8.86 15.32 -5.86
C ILE A 116 8.34 14.06 -5.17
N VAL A 117 7.54 13.27 -5.90
CA VAL A 117 6.91 12.03 -5.44
C VAL A 117 7.43 10.84 -6.27
N PRO A 118 8.54 10.18 -5.85
CA PRO A 118 9.15 9.06 -6.57
C PRO A 118 8.54 7.73 -6.14
N MET A 119 7.25 7.53 -6.36
CA MET A 119 6.48 6.44 -5.76
C MET A 119 6.77 5.08 -6.42
N ILE A 120 7.36 4.15 -5.68
CA ILE A 120 7.45 2.74 -6.05
C ILE A 120 6.37 1.97 -5.28
N SER A 121 5.42 1.42 -6.01
CA SER A 121 4.22 0.78 -5.46
C SER A 121 4.19 -0.72 -5.72
N GLY A 122 3.29 -1.42 -5.03
CA GLY A 122 3.03 -2.85 -5.19
C GLY A 122 1.79 -3.13 -6.03
N ARG A 123 1.68 -4.40 -6.45
CA ARG A 123 0.46 -5.01 -6.96
C ARG A 123 -0.46 -5.41 -5.80
N GLY A 124 -1.73 -5.65 -6.10
CA GLY A 124 -2.68 -6.19 -5.13
C GLY A 124 -2.26 -7.56 -4.63
N LEU A 125 -2.52 -7.81 -3.36
CA LEU A 125 -2.28 -9.07 -2.68
C LEU A 125 -3.51 -9.46 -1.86
N GLY A 126 -3.94 -10.72 -1.97
CA GLY A 126 -5.10 -11.23 -1.29
C GLY A 126 -6.35 -10.41 -1.63
N HIS A 127 -7.03 -9.89 -0.61
CA HIS A 127 -8.24 -9.09 -0.74
C HIS A 127 -7.99 -7.60 -1.08
N THR A 128 -6.72 -7.16 -1.16
CA THR A 128 -6.40 -5.74 -1.38
C THR A 128 -6.18 -5.41 -2.85
N GLY A 129 -6.63 -4.23 -3.30
CA GLY A 129 -6.34 -3.72 -4.64
C GLY A 129 -4.98 -3.03 -4.73
N GLY A 130 -4.18 -3.36 -5.75
CA GLY A 130 -2.86 -2.77 -5.95
C GLY A 130 -2.88 -1.41 -6.66
N THR A 131 -2.01 -0.51 -6.27
CA THR A 131 -1.84 0.79 -6.95
C THR A 131 -1.45 0.61 -8.42
N LEU A 132 -0.55 -0.34 -8.71
CA LEU A 132 -0.11 -0.61 -10.09
C LEU A 132 -1.24 -1.16 -10.94
N ASP A 133 -2.06 -2.06 -10.38
CA ASP A 133 -3.18 -2.68 -11.09
C ASP A 133 -4.25 -1.63 -11.47
N LYS A 134 -4.44 -0.61 -10.63
CA LYS A 134 -5.31 0.53 -10.94
C LYS A 134 -4.75 1.38 -12.08
N LEU A 135 -3.46 1.69 -12.05
CA LEU A 135 -2.78 2.46 -13.11
C LEU A 135 -2.80 1.72 -14.46
N GLU A 136 -2.63 0.39 -14.45
CA GLU A 136 -2.71 -0.44 -15.66
C GLU A 136 -4.12 -0.49 -16.27
N SER A 137 -5.16 -0.07 -15.55
CA SER A 137 -6.50 0.13 -16.14
C SER A 137 -6.56 1.34 -17.07
N ILE A 138 -5.62 2.28 -16.98
CA ILE A 138 -5.50 3.40 -17.90
C ILE A 138 -4.84 2.88 -19.19
N PRO A 139 -5.49 2.98 -20.35
CA PRO A 139 -4.95 2.44 -21.60
C PRO A 139 -3.53 2.94 -21.88
N GLY A 140 -2.59 2.03 -22.08
CA GLY A 140 -1.20 2.34 -22.41
C GLY A 140 -0.30 2.73 -21.24
N PHE A 141 -0.81 2.90 -20.02
CA PHE A 141 0.00 3.30 -18.87
C PHE A 141 1.06 2.24 -18.53
N ASN A 142 2.32 2.65 -18.49
CA ASN A 142 3.45 1.76 -18.22
C ASN A 142 3.97 1.93 -16.78
N VAL A 143 3.74 0.92 -15.94
CA VAL A 143 4.25 0.86 -14.56
C VAL A 143 5.66 0.25 -14.47
N ASN A 144 6.22 -0.25 -15.57
CA ASN A 144 7.51 -0.94 -15.61
C ASN A 144 8.56 -0.09 -16.33
N LEU A 145 8.73 1.16 -15.93
CA LEU A 145 9.71 2.06 -16.53
C LEU A 145 11.13 1.71 -16.06
N PRO A 146 12.14 1.75 -16.96
CA PRO A 146 13.54 1.78 -16.55
C PRO A 146 13.84 3.00 -15.67
N LEU A 147 14.77 2.87 -14.72
CA LEU A 147 15.07 3.94 -13.74
C LEU A 147 15.46 5.28 -14.40
N GLU A 148 16.14 5.26 -15.54
CA GLU A 148 16.49 6.48 -16.30
C GLU A 148 15.25 7.20 -16.83
N VAL A 149 14.29 6.43 -17.37
CA VAL A 149 13.02 7.01 -17.83
C VAL A 149 12.22 7.52 -16.66
N PHE A 150 12.21 6.80 -15.55
CA PHE A 150 11.56 7.23 -14.32
C PHE A 150 12.13 8.55 -13.77
N ARG A 151 13.48 8.70 -13.77
CA ARG A 151 14.14 9.98 -13.43
C ARG A 151 13.71 11.13 -14.36
N HIS A 152 13.56 10.84 -15.64
CA HIS A 152 13.06 11.84 -16.61
C HIS A 152 11.61 12.25 -16.28
N VAL A 153 10.71 11.28 -16.02
CA VAL A 153 9.32 11.56 -15.61
C VAL A 153 9.27 12.43 -14.35
N LEU A 154 10.08 12.09 -13.34
CA LEU A 154 10.16 12.88 -12.10
C LEU A 154 10.65 14.32 -12.35
N ARG A 155 11.59 14.51 -13.27
CA ARG A 155 12.11 15.87 -13.63
C ARG A 155 11.05 16.72 -14.30
N GLU A 156 10.29 16.14 -15.23
CA GLU A 156 9.28 16.86 -16.00
C GLU A 156 7.97 17.06 -15.23
N CYS A 157 7.55 16.05 -14.47
CA CYS A 157 6.24 16.04 -13.82
C CYS A 157 6.30 16.32 -12.31
N GLY A 158 7.39 16.02 -11.64
CA GLY A 158 7.47 16.04 -10.18
C GLY A 158 6.86 14.79 -9.52
N MET A 159 6.22 13.91 -10.27
CA MET A 159 5.74 12.62 -9.78
C MET A 159 5.95 11.51 -10.80
N GLY A 160 6.09 10.28 -10.31
CA GLY A 160 6.06 9.07 -11.11
C GLY A 160 5.64 7.90 -10.23
N LEU A 161 4.89 6.96 -10.79
CA LEU A 161 4.36 5.79 -10.09
C LEU A 161 4.76 4.54 -10.86
N ILE A 162 5.69 3.76 -10.30
CA ILE A 162 6.20 2.54 -10.94
C ILE A 162 6.16 1.34 -10.00
N GLY A 163 6.32 0.16 -10.59
CA GLY A 163 6.57 -1.08 -9.85
C GLY A 163 8.02 -1.19 -9.38
N GLN A 164 8.24 -2.10 -8.43
CA GLN A 164 9.60 -2.43 -8.00
C GLN A 164 10.40 -3.00 -9.16
N THR A 165 11.53 -2.39 -9.47
CA THR A 165 12.46 -2.88 -10.49
C THR A 165 13.35 -4.01 -9.95
N ALA A 166 14.16 -4.62 -10.82
CA ALA A 166 15.09 -5.68 -10.40
C ALA A 166 16.23 -5.14 -9.54
N GLU A 167 16.55 -3.85 -9.72
CA GLU A 167 17.68 -3.17 -9.07
C GLU A 167 17.31 -2.67 -7.66
N ILE A 168 16.04 -2.39 -7.40
CA ILE A 168 15.57 -1.82 -6.12
C ILE A 168 15.26 -2.93 -5.12
N ALA A 169 16.02 -2.99 -4.01
CA ALA A 169 15.84 -3.95 -2.92
C ALA A 169 15.57 -5.40 -3.39
N PRO A 170 16.44 -6.02 -4.22
CA PRO A 170 16.22 -7.37 -4.76
C PRO A 170 16.08 -8.45 -3.69
N ALA A 171 16.71 -8.29 -2.54
CA ALA A 171 16.53 -9.17 -1.39
C ALA A 171 15.06 -9.21 -0.95
N ASP A 172 14.40 -8.04 -0.86
CA ASP A 172 12.97 -7.98 -0.50
C ASP A 172 12.11 -8.76 -1.47
N LYS A 173 12.31 -8.57 -2.77
CA LYS A 173 11.53 -9.26 -3.81
C LYS A 173 11.61 -10.78 -3.66
N LYS A 174 12.81 -11.30 -3.39
CA LYS A 174 13.04 -12.75 -3.23
C LYS A 174 12.48 -13.26 -1.90
N ILE A 175 12.73 -12.53 -0.81
CA ILE A 175 12.25 -12.88 0.54
C ILE A 175 10.72 -12.82 0.58
N TYR A 176 10.10 -11.78 0.01
CA TYR A 176 8.64 -11.62 0.02
C TYR A 176 7.95 -12.77 -0.73
N ALA A 177 8.47 -13.18 -1.90
CA ALA A 177 7.94 -14.34 -2.64
C ALA A 177 8.01 -15.64 -1.82
N LEU A 178 9.09 -15.81 -1.03
CA LEU A 178 9.22 -16.97 -0.14
C LEU A 178 8.26 -16.89 1.05
N ARG A 179 8.08 -15.68 1.64
CA ARG A 179 7.14 -15.46 2.74
C ARG A 179 5.70 -15.76 2.35
N ASP A 180 5.30 -15.36 1.15
CA ASP A 180 3.98 -15.64 0.60
C ASP A 180 3.75 -17.17 0.50
N ALA A 181 4.73 -17.90 -0.05
CA ALA A 181 4.66 -19.36 -0.19
C ALA A 181 4.75 -20.13 1.14
N THR A 182 5.22 -19.50 2.24
CA THR A 182 5.45 -20.16 3.54
C THR A 182 4.58 -19.63 4.67
N SER A 183 3.56 -18.82 4.37
CA SER A 183 2.65 -18.22 5.36
C SER A 183 3.38 -17.47 6.48
N THR A 184 4.38 -16.64 6.10
CA THR A 184 5.16 -15.83 7.03
C THR A 184 5.07 -14.33 6.73
N VAL A 185 4.00 -13.92 6.02
CA VAL A 185 3.81 -12.50 5.65
C VAL A 185 3.44 -11.65 6.86
N GLU A 186 2.53 -12.14 7.74
CA GLU A 186 1.95 -11.36 8.83
C GLU A 186 2.86 -11.34 10.08
N ASN A 187 4.01 -10.69 9.95
CA ASN A 187 4.92 -10.42 11.08
C ASN A 187 5.37 -8.97 11.04
N ILE A 188 5.16 -8.21 12.12
CA ILE A 188 5.41 -6.77 12.20
C ILE A 188 6.85 -6.42 11.77
N GLY A 189 7.85 -7.15 12.25
CA GLY A 189 9.26 -6.89 11.91
C GLY A 189 9.57 -7.14 10.43
N LEU A 190 9.04 -8.22 9.85
CA LEU A 190 9.21 -8.56 8.45
C LEU A 190 8.43 -7.62 7.52
N ILE A 191 7.23 -7.17 7.94
CA ILE A 191 6.45 -6.17 7.21
C ILE A 191 7.20 -4.84 7.20
N CYS A 192 7.69 -4.39 8.36
CA CYS A 192 8.47 -3.16 8.49
C CYS A 192 9.71 -3.20 7.57
N ALA A 193 10.53 -4.24 7.65
CA ALA A 193 11.74 -4.34 6.83
C ALA A 193 11.44 -4.35 5.34
N SER A 194 10.38 -5.05 4.92
CA SER A 194 9.93 -5.10 3.52
C SER A 194 9.48 -3.72 3.00
N ILE A 195 8.67 -3.00 3.77
CA ILE A 195 8.18 -1.67 3.38
C ILE A 195 9.34 -0.67 3.38
N MET A 196 10.06 -0.57 4.49
CA MET A 196 11.06 0.46 4.71
C MET A 196 12.26 0.32 3.78
N SER A 197 12.72 -0.90 3.48
CA SER A 197 13.84 -1.09 2.55
C SER A 197 13.53 -0.54 1.15
N LYS A 198 12.31 -0.75 0.63
CA LYS A 198 11.89 -0.17 -0.66
C LYS A 198 11.76 1.34 -0.60
N LYS A 199 11.09 1.87 0.42
CA LYS A 199 10.85 3.30 0.56
C LYS A 199 12.13 4.10 0.75
N LEU A 200 13.09 3.55 1.47
CA LEU A 200 14.41 4.17 1.64
C LEU A 200 15.24 4.09 0.34
N ALA A 201 15.09 3.01 -0.44
CA ALA A 201 15.76 2.85 -1.73
C ALA A 201 15.31 3.85 -2.80
N GLU A 202 14.14 4.46 -2.66
CA GLU A 202 13.62 5.52 -3.53
C GLU A 202 14.38 6.86 -3.44
N GLY A 203 15.31 7.00 -2.50
CA GLY A 203 16.08 8.23 -2.30
C GLY A 203 15.26 9.39 -1.71
N ILE A 204 14.22 9.09 -0.94
CA ILE A 204 13.32 10.07 -0.32
C ILE A 204 13.95 10.79 0.87
N ASP A 205 13.49 12.01 1.14
CA ASP A 205 13.83 12.82 2.32
C ASP A 205 12.86 12.55 3.49
N ALA A 206 11.58 12.29 3.16
CA ALA A 206 10.53 12.05 4.15
C ALA A 206 9.48 11.05 3.66
N LEU A 207 8.77 10.43 4.60
CA LEU A 207 7.77 9.39 4.34
C LEU A 207 6.51 9.62 5.19
N VAL A 208 5.35 9.53 4.54
CA VAL A 208 4.05 9.44 5.20
C VAL A 208 3.53 8.01 5.10
N LEU A 209 3.22 7.41 6.24
CA LEU A 209 2.66 6.06 6.32
C LEU A 209 1.16 6.13 6.59
N ASP A 210 0.39 5.44 5.78
CA ASP A 210 -1.05 5.23 5.93
C ASP A 210 -1.25 3.79 6.41
N VAL A 211 -1.33 3.61 7.74
CA VAL A 211 -1.43 2.29 8.37
C VAL A 211 -2.89 1.97 8.61
N LYS A 212 -3.42 1.08 7.79
CA LYS A 212 -4.82 0.66 7.85
C LYS A 212 -5.08 -0.23 9.05
N THR A 213 -6.25 -0.06 9.69
CA THR A 213 -6.76 -0.90 10.78
C THR A 213 -8.23 -1.23 10.56
N GLY A 214 -8.64 -2.45 10.88
CA GLY A 214 -10.02 -2.90 10.75
C GLY A 214 -10.18 -4.17 9.90
N SER A 215 -11.40 -4.54 9.61
CA SER A 215 -11.74 -5.81 8.94
C SER A 215 -11.12 -5.96 7.56
N GLY A 216 -10.95 -4.88 6.80
CA GLY A 216 -10.32 -4.86 5.48
C GLY A 216 -8.81 -4.62 5.46
N ALA A 217 -8.16 -4.48 6.62
CA ALA A 217 -6.72 -4.27 6.74
C ALA A 217 -5.97 -5.58 7.04
N PHE A 218 -4.65 -5.60 6.84
CA PHE A 218 -3.80 -6.69 7.34
C PHE A 218 -3.73 -6.68 8.87
N MET A 219 -3.62 -5.49 9.48
CA MET A 219 -3.70 -5.34 10.95
C MET A 219 -5.15 -5.16 11.35
N LYS A 220 -5.74 -6.20 11.93
CA LYS A 220 -7.17 -6.21 12.32
C LYS A 220 -7.46 -5.34 13.54
N SER A 221 -6.51 -5.24 14.48
CA SER A 221 -6.65 -4.44 15.68
C SER A 221 -5.91 -3.10 15.54
N GLU A 222 -6.45 -2.06 16.19
CA GLU A 222 -5.76 -0.76 16.28
C GLU A 222 -4.43 -0.88 17.03
N GLU A 223 -4.35 -1.75 18.04
CA GLU A 223 -3.14 -1.98 18.81
C GLU A 223 -2.00 -2.50 17.93
N ASP A 224 -2.25 -3.51 17.10
CA ASP A 224 -1.23 -4.05 16.18
C ASP A 224 -0.84 -3.03 15.10
N SER A 225 -1.81 -2.25 14.62
CA SER A 225 -1.55 -1.15 13.67
C SER A 225 -0.65 -0.09 14.26
N VAL A 226 -0.89 0.30 15.52
CA VAL A 226 -0.04 1.25 16.26
C VAL A 226 1.36 0.67 16.46
N ARG A 227 1.48 -0.59 16.87
CA ARG A 227 2.78 -1.26 17.03
C ARG A 227 3.59 -1.30 15.72
N LEU A 228 2.93 -1.62 14.60
CA LEU A 228 3.56 -1.60 13.28
C LEU A 228 4.01 -0.18 12.91
N ALA A 229 3.15 0.83 13.13
CA ALA A 229 3.45 2.23 12.85
C ALA A 229 4.66 2.73 13.66
N GLU A 230 4.70 2.44 14.97
CA GLU A 230 5.83 2.80 15.84
C GLU A 230 7.15 2.21 15.33
N VAL A 231 7.13 0.92 14.95
CA VAL A 231 8.33 0.24 14.42
C VAL A 231 8.81 0.89 13.12
N MET A 232 7.87 1.22 12.21
CA MET A 232 8.22 1.84 10.93
C MET A 232 8.73 3.28 11.11
N VAL A 233 8.09 4.08 11.97
CA VAL A 233 8.53 5.45 12.28
C VAL A 233 9.93 5.44 12.87
N GLU A 234 10.16 4.61 13.89
CA GLU A 234 11.49 4.49 14.54
C GLU A 234 12.55 4.02 13.55
N THR A 235 12.25 3.01 12.71
CA THR A 235 13.18 2.53 11.69
C THR A 235 13.56 3.63 10.71
N GLY A 236 12.59 4.40 10.21
CA GLY A 236 12.85 5.51 9.30
C GLY A 236 13.68 6.63 9.95
N GLN A 237 13.38 6.98 11.20
CA GLN A 237 14.13 7.98 11.97
C GLN A 237 15.59 7.54 12.21
N ARG A 238 15.83 6.27 12.53
CA ARG A 238 17.18 5.70 12.65
C ARG A 238 17.99 5.77 11.34
N MET A 239 17.27 5.71 10.20
CA MET A 239 17.85 5.88 8.85
C MET A 239 17.91 7.35 8.41
N GLY A 240 17.73 8.30 9.34
CA GLY A 240 17.85 9.75 9.09
C GLY A 240 16.69 10.36 8.27
N LYS A 241 15.53 9.71 8.24
CA LYS A 241 14.35 10.21 7.51
C LYS A 241 13.30 10.79 8.47
N ARG A 242 12.58 11.79 8.00
CA ARG A 242 11.38 12.29 8.68
C ARG A 242 10.21 11.37 8.32
N VAL A 243 9.58 10.76 9.32
CA VAL A 243 8.50 9.79 9.11
C VAL A 243 7.33 10.12 10.03
N VAL A 244 6.14 10.11 9.47
CA VAL A 244 4.86 10.18 10.20
C VAL A 244 3.98 9.00 9.77
N ALA A 245 3.21 8.46 10.69
CA ALA A 245 2.24 7.41 10.43
C ALA A 245 0.85 7.85 10.90
N LEU A 246 -0.15 7.67 10.03
CA LEU A 246 -1.55 7.85 10.30
C LEU A 246 -2.21 6.47 10.40
N ILE A 247 -2.87 6.18 11.52
CA ILE A 247 -3.70 4.98 11.66
C ILE A 247 -5.07 5.32 11.12
N THR A 248 -5.50 4.61 10.08
CA THR A 248 -6.73 4.94 9.33
C THR A 248 -7.71 3.78 9.28
N ASP A 249 -9.00 4.09 9.29
CA ASP A 249 -10.08 3.10 9.31
C ASP A 249 -10.18 2.33 8.00
N MET A 250 -10.35 1.01 8.10
CA MET A 250 -10.59 0.09 7.00
C MET A 250 -11.64 -0.98 7.39
N ASP A 251 -12.57 -0.65 8.28
CA ASP A 251 -13.74 -1.49 8.56
C ASP A 251 -14.82 -1.38 7.48
N GLN A 252 -14.64 -0.46 6.55
CA GLN A 252 -15.44 -0.30 5.34
C GLN A 252 -14.55 0.19 4.19
N PRO A 253 -14.93 0.00 2.93
CA PRO A 253 -14.16 0.48 1.78
C PRO A 253 -13.96 1.99 1.81
N LEU A 254 -12.79 2.46 1.38
CA LEU A 254 -12.50 3.88 1.24
C LEU A 254 -13.11 4.42 -0.07
N GLY A 255 -13.95 5.43 0.03
CA GLY A 255 -14.74 5.91 -1.09
C GLY A 255 -15.95 5.00 -1.36
N ARG A 256 -16.51 5.06 -2.55
CA ARG A 256 -17.68 4.29 -2.98
C ARG A 256 -17.35 3.18 -3.97
N MET A 257 -16.15 3.17 -4.52
CA MET A 257 -15.74 2.23 -5.55
C MET A 257 -14.60 1.32 -5.05
N ALA A 258 -14.68 0.03 -5.39
CA ALA A 258 -13.55 -0.88 -5.35
C ALA A 258 -13.44 -1.58 -6.71
N GLY A 259 -12.21 -1.81 -7.19
CA GLY A 259 -11.93 -2.28 -8.53
C GLY A 259 -11.05 -1.29 -9.26
N HIS A 260 -10.47 -1.67 -10.41
CA HIS A 260 -9.35 -0.90 -10.96
C HIS A 260 -9.81 0.38 -11.68
N SER A 261 -10.51 0.27 -12.81
CA SER A 261 -11.00 1.43 -13.56
C SER A 261 -12.00 2.26 -12.76
N ASN A 262 -12.87 1.62 -11.97
CA ASN A 262 -13.85 2.29 -11.13
C ASN A 262 -13.15 3.18 -10.08
N GLU A 263 -12.05 2.72 -9.50
CA GLU A 263 -11.27 3.51 -8.55
C GLU A 263 -10.53 4.67 -9.24
N VAL A 264 -10.04 4.49 -10.47
CA VAL A 264 -9.45 5.59 -11.26
C VAL A 264 -10.49 6.67 -11.56
N ILE A 265 -11.73 6.30 -11.91
CA ILE A 265 -12.83 7.25 -12.09
C ILE A 265 -13.04 8.08 -10.83
N GLU A 266 -13.11 7.44 -9.67
CA GLU A 266 -13.33 8.11 -8.39
C GLU A 266 -12.13 9.03 -8.03
N CYS A 267 -10.88 8.65 -8.37
CA CYS A 267 -9.71 9.52 -8.24
C CYS A 267 -9.85 10.80 -9.10
N ILE A 268 -10.29 10.65 -10.35
CA ILE A 268 -10.52 11.78 -11.25
C ILE A 268 -11.62 12.71 -10.71
N GLU A 269 -12.67 12.16 -10.13
CA GLU A 269 -13.71 12.92 -9.48
C GLU A 269 -13.18 13.76 -8.31
N VAL A 270 -12.38 13.16 -7.42
CA VAL A 270 -11.75 13.89 -6.30
C VAL A 270 -10.83 15.00 -6.81
N LEU A 271 -9.98 14.71 -7.81
CA LEU A 271 -9.10 15.71 -8.43
C LEU A 271 -9.87 16.81 -9.18
N SER A 272 -11.15 16.57 -9.50
CA SER A 272 -12.06 17.55 -10.09
C SER A 272 -12.93 18.28 -9.05
N GLY A 273 -12.63 18.14 -7.75
CA GLY A 273 -13.37 18.78 -6.65
C GLY A 273 -14.69 18.11 -6.27
N ARG A 274 -14.95 16.91 -6.80
CA ARG A 274 -16.14 16.09 -6.51
C ARG A 274 -15.69 14.84 -5.75
N GLY A 275 -16.46 13.76 -5.80
CA GLY A 275 -16.11 12.47 -5.21
C GLY A 275 -16.46 12.34 -3.72
N PRO A 276 -16.23 11.17 -3.13
CA PRO A 276 -16.55 10.87 -1.73
C PRO A 276 -15.77 11.71 -0.73
N ALA A 277 -16.47 12.14 0.32
CA ALA A 277 -15.91 13.03 1.33
C ALA A 277 -14.74 12.39 2.10
N ASP A 278 -14.86 11.11 2.48
CA ASP A 278 -13.83 10.36 3.21
C ASP A 278 -12.55 10.17 2.39
N LEU A 279 -12.68 9.82 1.11
CA LEU A 279 -11.54 9.67 0.21
C LEU A 279 -10.82 11.00 0.00
N ARG A 280 -11.59 12.08 -0.16
CA ARG A 280 -11.06 13.43 -0.29
C ARG A 280 -10.36 13.88 0.99
N GLU A 281 -11.01 13.72 2.16
CA GLU A 281 -10.46 14.07 3.47
C GLU A 281 -9.13 13.37 3.72
N LEU A 282 -9.06 12.05 3.54
CA LEU A 282 -7.83 11.30 3.77
C LEU A 282 -6.72 11.71 2.78
N SER A 283 -7.06 11.92 1.51
CA SER A 283 -6.08 12.34 0.50
C SER A 283 -5.49 13.71 0.80
N ILE A 284 -6.31 14.65 1.28
CA ILE A 284 -5.87 15.98 1.71
C ILE A 284 -4.98 15.88 2.95
N GLU A 285 -5.38 15.10 3.95
CA GLU A 285 -4.61 14.96 5.18
C GLU A 285 -3.22 14.35 4.93
N LEU A 286 -3.15 13.26 4.15
CA LEU A 286 -1.88 12.66 3.75
C LEU A 286 -1.01 13.63 2.96
N SER A 287 -1.60 14.40 2.02
CA SER A 287 -0.90 15.44 1.27
C SER A 287 -0.39 16.57 2.16
N ALA A 288 -1.18 16.97 3.17
CA ALA A 288 -0.81 18.00 4.13
C ALA A 288 0.44 17.62 4.92
N TRP A 289 0.51 16.37 5.39
CA TRP A 289 1.69 15.85 6.05
C TRP A 289 2.89 15.76 5.11
N MET A 290 2.69 15.38 3.84
CA MET A 290 3.76 15.39 2.84
C MET A 290 4.30 16.80 2.62
N PHE A 291 3.45 17.83 2.53
CA PHE A 291 3.88 19.24 2.42
C PHE A 291 4.65 19.70 3.64
N PHE A 292 4.19 19.37 4.84
CA PHE A 292 4.85 19.72 6.08
C PHE A 292 6.23 19.05 6.21
N LEU A 293 6.29 17.74 5.99
CA LEU A 293 7.56 16.99 6.05
C LEU A 293 8.54 17.38 4.92
N GLY A 294 8.02 17.83 3.78
CA GLY A 294 8.79 18.32 2.64
C GLY A 294 9.16 19.80 2.72
N ASP A 295 8.96 20.47 3.86
CA ASP A 295 9.29 21.88 4.13
C ASP A 295 8.61 22.87 3.14
N ARG A 296 7.41 22.52 2.62
CA ARG A 296 6.59 23.40 1.76
C ARG A 296 5.60 24.24 2.55
N THR A 297 5.31 23.85 3.77
CA THR A 297 4.43 24.56 4.70
C THR A 297 5.02 24.52 6.11
N LYS A 298 4.61 25.49 6.96
CA LYS A 298 5.09 25.60 8.33
C LYS A 298 4.27 24.77 9.31
N SER A 299 3.08 24.35 8.90
CA SER A 299 2.20 23.50 9.69
C SER A 299 1.39 22.56 8.77
N VAL A 300 0.77 21.55 9.36
CA VAL A 300 -0.13 20.63 8.67
C VAL A 300 -1.40 21.36 8.21
N GLU A 301 -1.88 22.35 8.97
CA GLU A 301 -3.03 23.20 8.62
C GLU A 301 -2.77 23.98 7.32
N GLU A 302 -1.60 24.60 7.19
CA GLU A 302 -1.18 25.23 5.93
C GLU A 302 -1.06 24.19 4.80
N GLY A 303 -0.62 22.98 5.15
CA GLY A 303 -0.56 21.84 4.22
C GLY A 303 -1.94 21.44 3.67
N ARG A 304 -2.97 21.37 4.53
CA ARG A 304 -4.36 21.11 4.12
C ARG A 304 -4.87 22.20 3.18
N ALA A 305 -4.67 23.47 3.53
CA ALA A 305 -5.08 24.59 2.68
C ALA A 305 -4.37 24.55 1.32
N ARG A 306 -3.09 24.16 1.27
CA ARG A 306 -2.34 24.01 0.03
C ARG A 306 -2.88 22.86 -0.80
N ALA A 307 -3.14 21.70 -0.22
CA ALA A 307 -3.72 20.54 -0.91
C ALA A 307 -5.09 20.88 -1.52
N GLU A 308 -5.95 21.55 -0.75
CA GLU A 308 -7.23 22.07 -1.24
C GLU A 308 -7.06 23.01 -2.43
N THR A 309 -6.12 23.94 -2.35
CA THR A 309 -5.84 24.88 -3.45
C THR A 309 -5.45 24.13 -4.73
N MET A 310 -4.63 23.08 -4.66
CA MET A 310 -4.24 22.30 -5.83
C MET A 310 -5.42 21.60 -6.51
N ILE A 311 -6.42 21.16 -5.72
CA ILE A 311 -7.66 20.57 -6.25
C ILE A 311 -8.55 21.64 -6.85
N VAL A 312 -8.88 22.69 -6.11
CA VAL A 312 -9.85 23.72 -6.51
C VAL A 312 -9.39 24.49 -7.76
N THR A 313 -8.10 24.73 -7.89
CA THR A 313 -7.51 25.41 -9.08
C THR A 313 -7.33 24.46 -10.28
N GLY A 314 -7.59 23.16 -10.13
CA GLY A 314 -7.39 22.14 -11.16
C GLY A 314 -5.93 21.76 -11.43
N GLN A 315 -4.95 22.34 -10.70
CA GLN A 315 -3.53 22.07 -10.90
C GLN A 315 -3.19 20.59 -10.66
N ALA A 316 -3.80 19.97 -9.66
CA ALA A 316 -3.61 18.56 -9.37
C ALA A 316 -4.15 17.66 -10.52
N LYS A 317 -5.31 18.00 -11.08
CA LYS A 317 -5.89 17.29 -12.23
C LYS A 317 -4.98 17.36 -13.46
N GLU A 318 -4.47 18.55 -13.79
CA GLU A 318 -3.53 18.72 -14.90
C GLU A 318 -2.20 17.99 -14.66
N LYS A 319 -1.74 17.96 -13.41
CA LYS A 319 -0.55 17.20 -13.03
C LYS A 319 -0.76 15.71 -13.21
N PHE A 320 -1.94 15.18 -12.90
CA PHE A 320 -2.30 13.78 -13.12
C PHE A 320 -2.30 13.45 -14.62
N LYS A 321 -2.90 14.29 -15.48
CA LYS A 321 -2.84 14.15 -16.94
C LYS A 321 -1.41 14.09 -17.45
N GLN A 322 -0.57 15.04 -17.00
CA GLN A 322 0.85 15.08 -17.37
C GLN A 322 1.57 13.77 -17.00
N GLY A 323 1.33 13.25 -15.78
CA GLY A 323 1.92 12.01 -15.31
C GLY A 323 1.48 10.80 -16.14
N ILE A 324 0.19 10.70 -16.47
CA ILE A 324 -0.35 9.65 -17.34
C ILE A 324 0.35 9.69 -18.71
N ARG A 325 0.42 10.85 -19.36
CA ARG A 325 1.05 11.01 -20.66
C ARG A 325 2.52 10.63 -20.65
N LEU A 326 3.28 11.09 -19.65
CA LEU A 326 4.73 10.80 -19.54
C LEU A 326 5.04 9.33 -19.25
N GLN A 327 4.07 8.61 -18.70
CA GLN A 327 4.16 7.15 -18.49
C GLN A 327 3.46 6.33 -19.61
N GLY A 328 3.17 6.96 -20.75
CA GLY A 328 2.65 6.28 -21.96
C GLY A 328 1.14 6.04 -21.95
N GLY A 329 0.42 6.47 -20.92
CA GLY A 329 -1.02 6.29 -20.81
C GLY A 329 -1.82 7.33 -21.61
N ASP A 330 -3.06 6.99 -21.91
CA ASP A 330 -4.01 7.88 -22.56
C ASP A 330 -4.56 8.92 -21.57
N GLU A 331 -3.99 10.13 -21.58
CA GLU A 331 -4.39 11.21 -20.68
C GLU A 331 -5.84 11.70 -20.87
N ARG A 332 -6.48 11.37 -22.02
CA ARG A 332 -7.88 11.76 -22.28
C ARG A 332 -8.86 11.13 -21.32
N VAL A 333 -8.50 10.01 -20.67
CA VAL A 333 -9.34 9.36 -19.64
C VAL A 333 -9.69 10.30 -18.49
N VAL A 334 -8.86 11.33 -18.23
CA VAL A 334 -9.08 12.30 -17.15
C VAL A 334 -10.23 13.27 -17.47
N ASP A 335 -10.49 13.53 -18.75
CA ASP A 335 -11.60 14.38 -19.20
C ASP A 335 -12.81 13.54 -19.64
N ASP A 336 -12.56 12.34 -20.14
CA ASP A 336 -13.58 11.39 -20.57
C ASP A 336 -13.34 9.99 -19.97
N SER A 337 -13.94 9.74 -18.83
CA SER A 337 -13.85 8.44 -18.13
C SER A 337 -14.48 7.27 -18.91
N GLN A 338 -15.22 7.55 -20.00
CA GLN A 338 -15.77 6.49 -20.87
C GLN A 338 -14.66 5.71 -21.61
N LEU A 339 -13.47 6.27 -21.70
CA LEU A 339 -12.29 5.63 -22.31
C LEU A 339 -11.66 4.56 -21.40
N LEU A 340 -12.02 4.51 -20.11
CA LEU A 340 -11.57 3.46 -19.20
C LEU A 340 -12.33 2.15 -19.43
N PRO A 341 -11.74 0.97 -19.14
CA PRO A 341 -12.43 -0.30 -19.22
C PRO A 341 -13.73 -0.33 -18.41
N LYS A 342 -14.79 -0.87 -19.02
CA LYS A 342 -16.13 -1.01 -18.40
C LYS A 342 -16.60 -2.45 -18.46
N ALA A 343 -17.23 -2.91 -17.40
CA ALA A 343 -17.91 -4.18 -17.38
C ALA A 343 -19.15 -4.17 -18.29
N ARG A 344 -19.45 -5.31 -18.88
CA ARG A 344 -20.60 -5.50 -19.79
C ARG A 344 -21.91 -5.69 -19.06
N SER A 345 -21.84 -6.11 -17.80
CA SER A 345 -23.01 -6.47 -16.99
C SER A 345 -22.89 -5.90 -15.59
N HIS A 346 -24.02 -5.71 -14.96
CA HIS A 346 -24.12 -5.32 -13.56
C HIS A 346 -25.20 -6.13 -12.84
N ALA A 347 -25.07 -6.27 -11.52
CA ALA A 347 -26.05 -6.94 -10.69
C ALA A 347 -26.01 -6.37 -9.27
N ASP A 348 -27.19 -6.11 -8.69
CA ASP A 348 -27.29 -5.58 -7.35
C ASP A 348 -27.29 -6.71 -6.30
N VAL A 349 -26.65 -6.43 -5.18
CA VAL A 349 -26.82 -7.11 -3.91
C VAL A 349 -27.78 -6.28 -3.09
N ILE A 350 -28.98 -6.81 -2.84
CA ILE A 350 -30.04 -6.10 -2.12
C ILE A 350 -30.07 -6.51 -0.66
N SER A 351 -30.58 -5.63 0.21
CA SER A 351 -30.78 -5.93 1.62
C SER A 351 -31.95 -6.91 1.82
N SER A 352 -31.74 -7.90 2.68
CA SER A 352 -32.80 -8.83 3.10
C SER A 352 -33.67 -8.27 4.23
N SER A 353 -33.24 -7.19 4.90
CA SER A 353 -33.89 -6.60 6.08
C SER A 353 -33.83 -5.06 6.02
N PHE A 354 -34.62 -4.42 6.89
CA PHE A 354 -34.56 -2.98 7.13
C PHE A 354 -33.80 -2.69 8.42
N GLY A 355 -33.21 -1.49 8.53
CA GLY A 355 -32.50 -1.06 9.70
C GLY A 355 -31.31 -0.18 9.38
N PHE A 356 -30.26 -0.25 10.18
CA PHE A 356 -29.02 0.49 9.98
C PHE A 356 -27.87 -0.48 9.73
N VAL A 357 -26.97 -0.15 8.82
CA VAL A 357 -25.73 -0.88 8.67
C VAL A 357 -24.88 -0.64 9.93
N THR A 358 -24.68 -1.66 10.73
CA THR A 358 -23.95 -1.59 12.01
C THR A 358 -22.48 -1.94 11.87
N ALA A 359 -22.15 -2.88 10.99
CA ALA A 359 -20.79 -3.28 10.67
C ALA A 359 -20.69 -3.82 9.24
N THR A 360 -19.46 -3.89 8.72
CA THR A 360 -19.16 -4.61 7.49
C THR A 360 -17.90 -5.44 7.64
N ASN A 361 -17.83 -6.60 6.99
CA ASN A 361 -16.58 -7.32 6.80
C ASN A 361 -15.93 -6.86 5.49
N CYS A 362 -15.08 -5.87 5.59
CA CYS A 362 -14.49 -5.22 4.41
C CYS A 362 -13.53 -6.16 3.63
N GLU A 363 -12.94 -7.17 4.27
CA GLU A 363 -12.08 -8.18 3.61
C GLU A 363 -12.88 -8.99 2.58
N ASP A 364 -14.11 -9.36 2.89
CA ASP A 364 -14.97 -10.16 2.01
C ASP A 364 -15.32 -9.40 0.73
N PHE A 365 -15.43 -8.08 0.76
CA PHE A 365 -15.62 -7.28 -0.45
C PHE A 365 -14.43 -7.41 -1.40
N GLY A 366 -13.22 -7.36 -0.86
CA GLY A 366 -12.01 -7.58 -1.66
C GLY A 366 -11.92 -9.01 -2.19
N THR A 367 -12.30 -9.99 -1.39
CA THR A 367 -12.36 -11.40 -1.79
C THR A 367 -13.39 -11.61 -2.90
N ALA A 368 -14.60 -11.06 -2.77
CA ALA A 368 -15.63 -11.13 -3.81
C ALA A 368 -15.16 -10.48 -5.11
N LEU A 369 -14.44 -9.34 -5.02
CA LEU A 369 -13.86 -8.68 -6.19
C LEU A 369 -12.83 -9.58 -6.88
N ALA A 370 -11.95 -10.26 -6.12
CA ALA A 370 -10.96 -11.20 -6.66
C ALA A 370 -11.64 -12.40 -7.34
N MET A 371 -12.68 -12.98 -6.74
CA MET A 371 -13.48 -14.08 -7.31
C MET A 371 -14.11 -13.73 -8.66
N LEU A 372 -14.47 -12.46 -8.86
CA LEU A 372 -15.07 -11.95 -10.11
C LEU A 372 -14.03 -11.63 -11.19
N GLY A 373 -12.72 -11.78 -10.89
CA GLY A 373 -11.62 -11.49 -11.80
C GLY A 373 -10.98 -10.12 -11.61
N GLY A 374 -11.42 -9.33 -10.61
CA GLY A 374 -10.80 -8.06 -10.23
C GLY A 374 -9.57 -8.21 -9.32
N GLY A 375 -9.10 -9.42 -9.06
CA GLY A 375 -7.90 -9.72 -8.29
C GLY A 375 -7.18 -10.95 -8.83
N ARG A 376 -6.11 -11.39 -8.16
CA ARG A 376 -5.35 -12.58 -8.51
C ARG A 376 -5.51 -13.63 -7.43
N GLU A 377 -5.91 -14.84 -7.79
CA GLU A 377 -5.82 -16.03 -6.96
C GLU A 377 -4.40 -16.62 -7.06
N LYS A 378 -3.76 -16.48 -8.22
CA LYS A 378 -2.38 -16.89 -8.48
C LYS A 378 -1.61 -15.76 -9.16
N LYS A 379 -0.29 -15.73 -8.98
CA LYS A 379 0.59 -14.68 -9.51
C LYS A 379 0.48 -14.49 -11.02
N GLU A 380 0.17 -15.55 -11.74
CA GLU A 380 0.06 -15.60 -13.21
C GLU A 380 -1.30 -15.15 -13.72
N ASP A 381 -2.29 -14.97 -12.84
CA ASP A 381 -3.64 -14.58 -13.25
C ASP A 381 -3.65 -13.18 -13.84
N SER A 382 -4.39 -13.01 -14.93
CA SER A 382 -4.69 -11.70 -15.51
C SER A 382 -5.86 -11.07 -14.78
N ILE A 383 -5.77 -9.77 -14.54
CA ILE A 383 -6.85 -8.98 -13.92
C ILE A 383 -7.78 -8.43 -15.01
N ASP A 384 -9.07 -8.55 -14.78
CA ASP A 384 -10.08 -7.81 -15.55
C ASP A 384 -10.29 -6.43 -14.90
N HIS A 385 -9.70 -5.42 -15.49
CA HIS A 385 -9.73 -4.04 -14.98
C HIS A 385 -11.12 -3.39 -15.01
N ALA A 386 -12.10 -3.98 -15.70
CA ALA A 386 -13.45 -3.49 -15.77
C ALA A 386 -14.35 -3.95 -14.61
N VAL A 387 -13.92 -5.01 -13.91
CA VAL A 387 -14.66 -5.54 -12.76
C VAL A 387 -14.55 -4.61 -11.56
N GLY A 388 -15.65 -4.41 -10.85
CA GLY A 388 -15.67 -3.54 -9.69
C GLY A 388 -16.93 -3.66 -8.85
N LEU A 389 -16.88 -3.02 -7.68
CA LEU A 389 -18.00 -2.90 -6.74
C LEU A 389 -18.31 -1.42 -6.53
N GLU A 390 -19.59 -1.06 -6.55
CA GLU A 390 -20.08 0.26 -6.17
C GLU A 390 -20.92 0.15 -4.91
N PHE A 391 -20.48 0.81 -3.84
CA PHE A 391 -21.10 0.75 -2.52
C PHE A 391 -22.12 1.86 -2.34
N HIS A 392 -23.39 1.50 -2.14
CA HIS A 392 -24.50 2.43 -1.92
C HIS A 392 -24.76 2.69 -0.45
N LYS A 393 -24.40 1.73 0.42
CA LYS A 393 -24.62 1.80 1.87
C LYS A 393 -23.33 1.60 2.64
N ARG A 394 -23.17 2.42 3.66
CA ARG A 394 -22.00 2.47 4.54
C ARG A 394 -22.41 2.27 5.99
N ILE A 395 -21.46 1.99 6.87
CA ILE A 395 -21.72 1.88 8.31
C ILE A 395 -22.37 3.19 8.81
N GLY A 396 -23.55 3.05 9.43
CA GLY A 396 -24.37 4.15 9.92
C GLY A 396 -25.54 4.53 9.01
N ASP A 397 -25.53 4.10 7.74
CA ASP A 397 -26.62 4.39 6.82
C ASP A 397 -27.86 3.55 7.15
N HIS A 398 -29.03 4.16 6.99
CA HIS A 398 -30.30 3.45 7.01
C HIS A 398 -30.51 2.71 5.70
N VAL A 399 -31.10 1.53 5.78
CA VAL A 399 -31.41 0.69 4.63
C VAL A 399 -32.82 0.12 4.75
N GLU A 400 -33.56 0.13 3.64
CA GLU A 400 -34.85 -0.54 3.52
C GLU A 400 -34.68 -1.95 2.96
N LYS A 401 -35.66 -2.81 3.23
CA LYS A 401 -35.68 -4.12 2.60
C LYS A 401 -35.76 -3.99 1.08
N ASP A 402 -35.00 -4.84 0.38
CA ASP A 402 -34.86 -4.86 -1.09
C ASP A 402 -34.12 -3.64 -1.68
N GLU A 403 -33.58 -2.74 -0.84
CA GLU A 403 -32.75 -1.63 -1.27
C GLU A 403 -31.33 -2.12 -1.65
N PRO A 404 -30.70 -1.60 -2.72
CA PRO A 404 -29.36 -2.02 -3.10
C PRO A 404 -28.30 -1.59 -2.08
N LEU A 405 -27.47 -2.55 -1.65
CA LEU A 405 -26.30 -2.34 -0.81
C LEU A 405 -25.06 -2.10 -1.67
N VAL A 406 -24.87 -2.93 -2.70
CA VAL A 406 -23.73 -2.90 -3.61
C VAL A 406 -24.18 -3.24 -5.02
N THR A 407 -23.70 -2.50 -6.02
CA THR A 407 -23.78 -2.90 -7.43
C THR A 407 -22.44 -3.56 -7.83
N ILE A 408 -22.51 -4.77 -8.34
CA ILE A 408 -21.39 -5.52 -8.90
C ILE A 408 -21.30 -5.24 -10.39
N HIS A 409 -20.14 -4.77 -10.86
CA HIS A 409 -19.80 -4.65 -12.27
C HIS A 409 -18.94 -5.85 -12.68
N TYR A 410 -19.38 -6.65 -13.66
CA TYR A 410 -18.71 -7.91 -14.02
C TYR A 410 -18.78 -8.25 -15.51
N ASN A 411 -17.84 -9.08 -15.98
CA ASN A 411 -17.80 -9.63 -17.33
C ASN A 411 -18.10 -11.13 -17.39
N SER A 412 -17.79 -11.86 -16.31
CA SER A 412 -18.07 -13.29 -16.19
C SER A 412 -19.03 -13.55 -15.04
N GLY A 413 -20.13 -14.26 -15.32
CA GLY A 413 -21.10 -14.68 -14.31
C GLY A 413 -20.75 -15.98 -13.58
N ALA A 414 -19.60 -16.60 -13.85
CA ALA A 414 -19.27 -17.93 -13.34
C ALA A 414 -19.29 -18.03 -11.79
N LYS A 415 -18.81 -17.01 -11.09
CA LYS A 415 -18.78 -16.93 -9.62
C LYS A 415 -19.71 -15.85 -9.05
N LEU A 416 -20.64 -15.31 -9.88
CA LEU A 416 -21.49 -14.18 -9.48
C LEU A 416 -22.39 -14.50 -8.28
N ALA A 417 -23.00 -15.67 -8.27
CA ALA A 417 -23.90 -16.07 -7.18
C ALA A 417 -23.16 -16.19 -5.83
N GLU A 418 -21.96 -16.77 -5.87
CA GLU A 418 -21.08 -16.92 -4.71
C GLU A 418 -20.60 -15.56 -4.20
N ALA A 419 -20.12 -14.68 -5.11
CA ALA A 419 -19.71 -13.32 -4.75
C ALA A 419 -20.87 -12.49 -4.18
N LYS A 420 -22.10 -12.60 -4.74
CA LYS A 420 -23.30 -11.95 -4.18
C LYS A 420 -23.62 -12.45 -2.78
N GLY A 421 -23.51 -13.75 -2.52
CA GLY A 421 -23.70 -14.34 -1.19
C GLY A 421 -22.72 -13.76 -0.19
N LEU A 422 -21.43 -13.79 -0.54
CA LEU A 422 -20.35 -13.26 0.31
C LEU A 422 -20.54 -11.77 0.64
N ILE A 423 -20.87 -10.94 -0.37
CA ILE A 423 -21.13 -9.52 -0.15
C ILE A 423 -22.36 -9.30 0.75
N ALA A 424 -23.44 -10.06 0.56
CA ALA A 424 -24.64 -9.93 1.38
C ALA A 424 -24.36 -10.29 2.86
N GLU A 425 -23.59 -11.36 3.10
CA GLU A 425 -23.18 -11.82 4.42
C GLU A 425 -22.21 -10.86 5.11
N SER A 426 -21.50 -10.03 4.34
CA SER A 426 -20.55 -9.04 4.88
C SER A 426 -21.21 -7.83 5.54
N TYR A 427 -22.52 -7.64 5.38
CA TYR A 427 -23.26 -6.55 6.01
C TYR A 427 -23.98 -7.03 7.27
N GLU A 428 -23.74 -6.34 8.38
CA GLU A 428 -24.56 -6.48 9.59
C GLU A 428 -25.57 -5.35 9.63
N ILE A 429 -26.87 -5.71 9.74
CA ILE A 429 -27.96 -4.74 9.80
C ILE A 429 -28.65 -4.90 11.15
N GLY A 430 -28.72 -3.81 11.92
CA GLY A 430 -29.33 -3.74 13.23
C GLY A 430 -30.46 -2.72 13.32
N GLU A 431 -31.24 -2.77 14.40
CA GLU A 431 -32.39 -1.88 14.61
C GLU A 431 -31.99 -0.41 14.87
N ALA A 432 -30.78 -0.17 15.36
CA ALA A 432 -30.28 1.16 15.71
C ALA A 432 -28.96 1.47 15.02
N ALA A 433 -28.75 2.73 14.66
CA ALA A 433 -27.47 3.18 14.15
C ALA A 433 -26.35 2.96 15.19
N PRO A 434 -25.12 2.63 14.75
CA PRO A 434 -23.97 2.49 15.64
C PRO A 434 -23.77 3.76 16.49
N SER A 435 -23.50 3.60 17.76
CA SER A 435 -23.25 4.72 18.66
C SER A 435 -21.86 5.33 18.42
N GLY A 436 -21.79 6.65 18.27
CA GLY A 436 -20.55 7.41 18.15
C GLY A 436 -20.05 7.60 16.72
N LYS A 437 -19.19 8.62 16.56
CA LYS A 437 -18.49 8.86 15.29
C LYS A 437 -17.32 7.89 15.17
N ARG A 438 -17.20 7.25 14.02
CA ARG A 438 -16.00 6.47 13.66
C ARG A 438 -15.02 7.42 12.97
N PRO A 439 -13.93 7.82 13.60
CA PRO A 439 -12.96 8.70 12.95
C PRO A 439 -12.25 7.95 11.84
N LEU A 440 -12.17 8.57 10.67
CA LEU A 440 -11.41 8.04 9.53
C LEU A 440 -9.91 7.93 9.88
N ILE A 441 -9.39 8.92 10.57
CA ILE A 441 -8.02 8.92 11.11
C ILE A 441 -8.12 8.75 12.61
N ARG A 442 -7.68 7.58 13.10
CA ARG A 442 -7.81 7.21 14.51
C ARG A 442 -6.67 7.75 15.37
N ARG A 443 -5.46 7.78 14.81
CA ARG A 443 -4.25 8.21 15.53
C ARG A 443 -3.16 8.67 14.57
N ILE A 444 -2.29 9.57 15.03
CA ILE A 444 -1.11 10.05 14.30
C ILE A 444 0.11 9.84 15.20
N LEU A 445 1.20 9.30 14.65
CA LEU A 445 2.43 8.94 15.33
C LEU A 445 3.65 9.52 14.57
N GLY A 446 4.61 10.10 15.28
CA GLY A 446 5.76 10.77 14.67
C GLY A 446 5.42 12.20 14.21
N GLY A 447 6.27 12.80 13.35
CA GLY A 447 6.10 14.16 12.80
C GLY A 447 7.03 15.18 13.42
#